data_4e08bb8ff3a21a529764f4b9711ef044
#
_entry.id   4e08bb8ff3a21a529764f4b9711ef044
#
_cell.length_a   1.000
_cell.length_b   1.000
_cell.length_c   1.000
_cell.angle_alpha   90.00
_cell.angle_beta   90.00
_cell.angle_gamma   90.00
#
_symmetry.space_group_name_H-M   'P 1'
#
loop_
_entity.id
_entity.type
_entity.pdbx_description
1 polymer ?
#
loop_
_entity_poly.entity_id
_entity_poly.type
_entity_poly.pdbx_seq_one_letter_code
_entity_poly.pdbx_strand_id
1 'polypeptide(L)'
;MSDIHSVDVEDDQFAYRYDTQLLIDRRDEDLDEDVIADYITEHFEGNCLIAAGDEDLIKIHFHTNEPWKVLEYCSTIGEIYDIVAVSYTHLTLPT
;
A
#
# COMPACT_ATOMS: atom_id res chain seq x y z
N MET A 1 25.88 -9.06 -19.32
CA MET A 1 24.92 -8.12 -18.74
C MET A 1 24.61 -8.44 -17.32
N SER A 2 25.51 -8.05 -16.47
CA SER A 2 25.28 -8.22 -15.06
C SER A 2 24.05 -7.45 -14.60
N ASP A 3 23.67 -6.47 -15.36
CA ASP A 3 22.54 -5.64 -15.00
C ASP A 3 21.24 -6.41 -14.94
N ILE A 4 21.21 -7.56 -15.59
CA ILE A 4 19.98 -8.33 -15.66
C ILE A 4 19.49 -8.71 -14.27
N HIS A 5 20.39 -9.08 -13.39
CA HIS A 5 19.99 -9.44 -12.04
C HIS A 5 19.39 -8.28 -11.29
N SER A 6 20.05 -7.14 -11.39
CA SER A 6 19.55 -5.95 -10.70
C SER A 6 18.20 -5.56 -11.26
N VAL A 7 18.06 -5.68 -12.58
CA VAL A 7 16.80 -5.34 -13.22
C VAL A 7 15.71 -6.26 -12.76
N ASP A 8 15.99 -7.55 -12.63
CA ASP A 8 14.97 -8.50 -12.18
C ASP A 8 14.49 -8.18 -10.78
N VAL A 9 15.41 -7.85 -9.89
CA VAL A 9 15.03 -7.50 -8.54
C VAL A 9 14.22 -6.22 -8.53
N GLU A 10 14.64 -5.26 -9.33
CA GLU A 10 13.91 -4.01 -9.44
C GLU A 10 12.55 -4.22 -10.08
N ASP A 11 12.47 -5.12 -11.04
CA ASP A 11 11.19 -5.41 -11.68
C ASP A 11 10.18 -5.95 -10.68
N ASP A 12 10.62 -6.81 -9.77
CA ASP A 12 9.73 -7.29 -8.73
C ASP A 12 9.24 -6.15 -7.84
N GLN A 13 10.14 -5.25 -7.54
CA GLN A 13 9.81 -4.11 -6.70
C GLN A 13 8.86 -3.16 -7.41
N PHE A 14 9.06 -2.99 -8.71
CA PHE A 14 8.27 -2.06 -9.51
C PHE A 14 7.20 -2.76 -10.35
N ALA A 15 6.91 -4.01 -10.04
CA ALA A 15 5.85 -4.74 -10.73
C ALA A 15 4.52 -4.02 -10.60
N TYR A 16 4.33 -3.32 -9.50
CA TYR A 16 3.12 -2.55 -9.23
C TYR A 16 3.47 -1.08 -9.24
N ARG A 17 2.70 -0.31 -9.97
CA ARG A 17 3.08 1.05 -10.35
C ARG A 17 3.05 2.05 -9.22
N TYR A 18 2.13 1.89 -8.28
CA TYR A 18 1.90 2.92 -7.29
C TYR A 18 2.30 2.48 -5.90
N ASP A 19 3.03 3.37 -5.23
CA ASP A 19 3.30 3.25 -3.81
C ASP A 19 2.15 3.96 -3.09
N THR A 20 1.34 3.19 -2.39
CA THR A 20 0.15 3.71 -1.73
C THR A 20 0.35 3.69 -0.23
N GLN A 21 0.10 4.81 0.42
CA GLN A 21 0.17 4.90 1.87
C GLN A 21 -1.03 5.68 2.37
N LEU A 22 -1.51 5.28 3.52
CA LEU A 22 -2.61 5.99 4.17
C LEU A 22 -2.64 5.66 5.64
N LEU A 23 -3.35 6.50 6.39
CA LEU A 23 -3.62 6.26 7.80
C LEU A 23 -5.12 6.08 7.95
N ILE A 24 -5.52 5.17 8.83
CA ILE A 24 -6.92 4.96 9.16
C ILE A 24 -7.10 5.32 10.63
N ASP A 25 -8.06 6.19 10.91
CA ASP A 25 -8.38 6.57 12.27
C ASP A 25 -8.96 5.36 13.01
N ARG A 26 -8.36 5.04 14.14
CA ARG A 26 -8.75 3.85 14.89
C ARG A 26 -9.72 4.24 15.99
N ARG A 27 -10.91 4.64 15.59
CA ARG A 27 -11.95 4.97 16.56
C ARG A 27 -12.58 3.74 17.19
N ASP A 28 -12.57 2.66 16.42
CA ASP A 28 -13.21 1.42 16.81
C ASP A 28 -12.15 0.43 17.22
N GLU A 29 -12.24 -0.07 18.44
CA GLU A 29 -11.28 -1.03 18.95
C GLU A 29 -11.34 -2.35 18.18
N ASP A 30 -12.42 -2.60 17.49
CA ASP A 30 -12.56 -3.80 16.69
C ASP A 30 -11.75 -3.75 15.40
N LEU A 31 -11.26 -2.60 15.03
CA LEU A 31 -10.40 -2.48 13.86
C LEU A 31 -9.07 -3.18 14.14
N ASP A 32 -8.75 -4.14 13.29
CA ASP A 32 -7.57 -4.98 13.47
C ASP A 32 -6.73 -4.92 12.21
N GLU A 33 -5.48 -4.53 12.35
CA GLU A 33 -4.57 -4.40 11.22
C GLU A 33 -4.34 -5.74 10.51
N ASP A 34 -4.38 -6.85 11.25
CA ASP A 34 -4.19 -8.15 10.64
C ASP A 34 -5.37 -8.53 9.75
N VAL A 35 -6.57 -8.21 10.18
CA VAL A 35 -7.77 -8.46 9.37
C VAL A 35 -7.73 -7.62 8.10
N ILE A 36 -7.32 -6.38 8.22
CA ILE A 36 -7.21 -5.49 7.07
C ILE A 36 -6.16 -6.01 6.09
N ALA A 37 -5.03 -6.44 6.62
CA ALA A 37 -3.95 -6.98 5.79
C ALA A 37 -4.41 -8.23 5.04
N ASP A 38 -5.13 -9.11 5.71
CA ASP A 38 -5.65 -10.32 5.07
C ASP A 38 -6.62 -9.97 3.96
N TYR A 39 -7.50 -9.02 4.21
CA TYR A 39 -8.46 -8.61 3.19
C TYR A 39 -7.74 -8.05 1.96
N ILE A 40 -6.79 -7.17 2.18
CA ILE A 40 -6.06 -6.55 1.08
C ILE A 40 -5.32 -7.63 0.28
N THR A 41 -4.66 -8.54 0.97
CA THR A 41 -3.92 -9.61 0.32
C THR A 41 -4.82 -10.50 -0.53
N GLU A 42 -6.02 -10.78 -0.05
CA GLU A 42 -6.94 -11.68 -0.74
C GLU A 42 -7.66 -11.02 -1.90
N HIS A 43 -7.93 -9.72 -1.81
CA HIS A 43 -8.81 -9.07 -2.76
C HIS A 43 -8.11 -8.15 -3.74
N PHE A 44 -6.90 -7.71 -3.42
CA PHE A 44 -6.19 -6.74 -4.26
C PHE A 44 -4.84 -7.29 -4.68
N GLU A 45 -4.48 -7.04 -5.91
CA GLU A 45 -3.19 -7.46 -6.42
C GLU A 45 -2.14 -6.42 -6.10
N GLY A 46 -1.04 -6.87 -5.48
CA GLY A 46 0.02 -5.96 -5.11
C GLY A 46 1.10 -6.67 -4.31
N ASN A 47 2.06 -5.89 -3.83
CA ASN A 47 3.10 -6.43 -2.97
C ASN A 47 3.55 -5.38 -1.97
N CYS A 48 4.52 -5.76 -1.12
CA CYS A 48 5.10 -4.88 -0.11
C CYS A 48 4.05 -4.33 0.85
N LEU A 49 3.08 -5.17 1.21
CA LEU A 49 2.04 -4.75 2.14
C LEU A 49 2.60 -4.66 3.55
N ILE A 50 2.37 -3.51 4.17
CA ILE A 50 2.66 -3.30 5.58
C ILE A 50 1.41 -2.74 6.22
N ALA A 51 0.95 -3.41 7.27
CA ALA A 51 -0.19 -2.94 8.05
C ALA A 51 0.25 -2.89 9.50
N ALA A 52 0.40 -1.70 10.03
CA ALA A 52 0.89 -1.51 11.39
C ALA A 52 -0.07 -0.61 12.14
N GLY A 53 -0.41 -0.99 13.35
CA GLY A 53 -1.37 -0.24 14.12
C GLY A 53 -0.86 0.13 15.49
N ASP A 54 -1.40 1.23 16.02
CA ASP A 54 -1.22 1.58 17.40
C ASP A 54 -2.60 1.92 17.97
N GLU A 55 -2.64 2.60 19.12
CA GLU A 55 -3.91 2.87 19.79
C GLU A 55 -4.79 3.81 18.99
N ASP A 56 -4.20 4.69 18.23
CA ASP A 56 -4.92 5.80 17.62
C ASP A 56 -5.13 5.62 16.12
N LEU A 57 -4.25 4.88 15.45
CA LEU A 57 -4.35 4.78 14.00
C LEU A 57 -3.77 3.47 13.49
N ILE A 58 -4.11 3.17 12.26
CA ILE A 58 -3.52 2.05 11.53
C ILE A 58 -2.88 2.62 10.28
N LYS A 59 -1.63 2.26 10.03
CA LYS A 59 -0.91 2.69 8.85
C LYS A 59 -0.87 1.56 7.83
N ILE A 60 -1.24 1.88 6.60
CA ILE A 60 -1.22 0.92 5.49
C ILE A 60 -0.24 1.41 4.44
N HIS A 61 0.59 0.51 3.98
CA HIS A 61 1.52 0.75 2.89
C HIS A 61 1.41 -0.43 1.93
N PHE A 62 1.21 -0.15 0.65
CA PHE A 62 0.95 -1.21 -0.32
C PHE A 62 1.31 -0.74 -1.72
N HIS A 63 2.00 -1.59 -2.47
CA HIS A 63 2.34 -1.33 -3.85
C HIS A 63 1.33 -2.02 -4.74
N THR A 64 0.61 -1.26 -5.56
CA THR A 64 -0.46 -1.79 -6.38
C THR A 64 -0.62 -0.96 -7.65
N ASN A 65 -1.26 -1.54 -8.65
CA ASN A 65 -1.61 -0.80 -9.86
C ASN A 65 -2.93 -0.08 -9.74
N GLU A 66 -3.70 -0.38 -8.71
CA GLU A 66 -5.04 0.18 -8.54
C GLU A 66 -5.21 0.72 -7.12
N PRO A 67 -4.46 1.78 -6.78
CA PRO A 67 -4.52 2.32 -5.42
C PRO A 67 -5.90 2.79 -5.01
N TRP A 68 -6.70 3.23 -5.97
CA TRP A 68 -8.06 3.69 -5.67
C TRP A 68 -8.91 2.59 -5.06
N LYS A 69 -8.67 1.34 -5.41
CA LYS A 69 -9.42 0.23 -4.83
C LYS A 69 -9.09 0.02 -3.36
N VAL A 70 -7.83 0.16 -3.03
CA VAL A 70 -7.39 0.03 -1.63
C VAL A 70 -7.94 1.19 -0.81
N LEU A 71 -7.88 2.39 -1.36
CA LEU A 71 -8.40 3.57 -0.68
C LEU A 71 -9.90 3.43 -0.45
N GLU A 72 -10.63 2.96 -1.45
CA GLU A 72 -12.06 2.77 -1.32
C GLU A 72 -12.40 1.78 -0.21
N TYR A 73 -11.72 0.65 -0.21
CA TYR A 73 -11.94 -0.34 0.85
C TYR A 73 -11.66 0.25 2.22
N CYS A 74 -10.51 0.90 2.37
CA CYS A 74 -10.12 1.44 3.66
C CYS A 74 -11.09 2.51 4.14
N SER A 75 -11.66 3.27 3.21
CA SER A 75 -12.62 4.31 3.56
C SER A 75 -13.93 3.74 4.09
N THR A 76 -14.23 2.49 3.76
CA THR A 76 -15.45 1.86 4.26
C THR A 76 -15.31 1.37 5.69
N ILE A 77 -14.10 1.16 6.15
CA ILE A 77 -13.88 0.61 7.50
C ILE A 77 -13.47 1.68 8.50
N GLY A 78 -13.11 2.86 8.04
CA GLY A 78 -12.74 3.94 8.94
C GLY A 78 -12.45 5.20 8.17
N GLU A 79 -12.12 6.25 8.89
CA GLU A 79 -11.76 7.52 8.27
C GLU A 79 -10.30 7.48 7.86
N ILE A 80 -10.05 7.71 6.59
CA ILE A 80 -8.68 7.66 6.08
C ILE A 80 -8.13 9.08 5.89
N TYR A 81 -6.82 9.21 6.08
CA TYR A 81 -6.16 10.50 5.94
C TYR A 81 -4.68 10.30 5.64
N ASP A 82 -3.97 11.40 5.39
CA ASP A 82 -2.56 11.37 5.00
C ASP A 82 -2.33 10.41 3.84
N ILE A 83 -3.17 10.51 2.84
CA ILE A 83 -3.18 9.61 1.71
C ILE A 83 -2.09 10.01 0.72
N VAL A 84 -1.28 9.03 0.33
CA VAL A 84 -0.24 9.23 -0.68
C VAL A 84 -0.35 8.08 -1.67
N ALA A 85 -0.42 8.41 -2.95
CA ALA A 85 -0.38 7.42 -4.01
C ALA A 85 0.54 7.96 -5.09
N VAL A 86 1.78 7.48 -5.10
CA VAL A 86 2.82 8.02 -5.95
C VAL A 86 3.26 6.96 -6.95
N SER A 87 3.34 7.36 -8.21
CA SER A 87 3.78 6.47 -9.27
C SER A 87 5.30 6.33 -9.26
N TYR A 88 5.78 5.10 -9.29
CA TYR A 88 7.21 4.86 -9.39
C TYR A 88 7.80 5.45 -10.65
N THR A 89 7.03 5.45 -11.73
CA THR A 89 7.49 6.06 -12.97
C THR A 89 7.85 7.51 -12.75
N HIS A 90 7.03 8.17 -11.95
CA HIS A 90 7.28 9.57 -11.63
C HIS A 90 8.51 9.73 -10.74
N LEU A 91 8.65 8.82 -9.77
CA LEU A 91 9.75 8.88 -8.83
C LEU A 91 11.10 8.58 -9.47
N THR A 92 11.11 7.77 -10.51
CA THR A 92 12.37 7.35 -11.11
C THR A 92 12.92 8.33 -12.12
N LEU A 93 12.18 9.35 -12.46
CA LEU A 93 12.68 10.36 -13.39
C LEU A 93 13.70 11.24 -12.69
N PRO A 94 14.91 11.29 -13.21
CA PRO A 94 15.96 12.03 -12.53
C PRO A 94 15.78 13.53 -12.63
N THR A 95 15.13 13.96 -13.62
CA THR A 95 14.92 15.38 -13.89
C THR A 95 16.16 16.18 -13.85
#